data_15f0b65b9cc009598a0a526282723203
#
_entry.id   15f0b65b9cc009598a0a526282723203
#
_cell.length_a   1.000
_cell.length_b   1.000
_cell.length_c   1.000
_cell.angle_alpha   90.00
_cell.angle_beta   90.00
_cell.angle_gamma   90.00
#
_symmetry.space_group_name_H-M   'P 1'
#
loop_
_entity.id
_entity.type
_entity.pdbx_description
1 polymer ?
#
loop_
_entity_poly.entity_id
_entity_poly.type
_entity_poly.pdbx_seq_one_letter_code
_entity_poly.pdbx_strand_id
1 'polypeptide(L)'
;EELFESILLFVTKNGYIKLVSGAEFETGRQMIAATKLDADDEVVGVIMLSASDVLTGTKKVILLTKDGLSLGFPLSEVSELKKTSRGVKGITLEKEDTVAFATVVHPAAETFEYEGKTLNARRVRNRKRAAKGQKANLMQNTLTLE
;
A
#
# COMPACT_ATOMS: atom_id res chain seq x y z
N GLU A 1 -2.01 -21.09 -9.20
CA GLU A 1 -0.83 -21.66 -8.55
C GLU A 1 -0.03 -20.59 -7.84
N GLU A 2 0.37 -19.57 -8.60
CA GLU A 2 1.10 -18.46 -7.97
C GLU A 2 0.31 -17.82 -6.88
N LEU A 3 -1.01 -17.75 -7.04
CA LEU A 3 -1.85 -17.13 -6.04
C LEU A 3 -1.71 -17.82 -4.68
N PHE A 4 -1.68 -19.15 -4.68
CA PHE A 4 -1.60 -19.88 -3.42
C PHE A 4 -0.23 -19.77 -2.76
N GLU A 5 0.80 -19.42 -3.54
CA GLU A 5 2.14 -19.28 -2.99
C GLU A 5 2.50 -17.84 -2.72
N SER A 6 1.60 -16.94 -3.01
CA SER A 6 1.83 -15.52 -2.86
C SER A 6 1.22 -14.99 -1.58
N ILE A 7 1.61 -13.78 -1.23
CA ILE A 7 1.00 -13.05 -0.14
C ILE A 7 0.44 -11.78 -0.75
N LEU A 8 -0.79 -11.47 -0.38
CA LEU A 8 -1.49 -10.32 -0.96
C LEU A 8 -1.54 -9.19 0.04
N LEU A 9 -1.17 -8.00 -0.41
CA LEU A 9 -1.29 -6.79 0.38
C LEU A 9 -2.57 -6.09 -0.02
N PHE A 10 -3.48 -5.90 0.93
CA PHE A 10 -4.74 -5.19 0.72
C PHE A 10 -4.67 -3.83 1.38
N VAL A 11 -5.11 -2.80 0.67
CA VAL A 11 -5.21 -1.44 1.22
C VAL A 11 -6.59 -0.92 0.92
N THR A 12 -7.23 -0.28 1.91
CA THR A 12 -8.58 0.23 1.73
C THR A 12 -8.61 1.75 1.70
N LYS A 13 -9.70 2.26 1.18
CA LYS A 13 -9.92 3.70 1.06
C LYS A 13 -9.83 4.40 2.42
N ASN A 14 -10.32 3.76 3.47
CA ASN A 14 -10.30 4.35 4.81
C ASN A 14 -8.98 4.13 5.54
N GLY A 15 -7.99 3.56 4.86
CA GLY A 15 -6.63 3.54 5.40
C GLY A 15 -6.24 2.26 6.13
N TYR A 16 -6.99 1.19 5.98
CA TYR A 16 -6.63 -0.08 6.61
C TYR A 16 -5.78 -0.90 5.66
N ILE A 17 -4.89 -1.71 6.23
CA ILE A 17 -3.91 -2.47 5.47
C ILE A 17 -3.69 -3.83 6.13
N LYS A 18 -3.45 -4.84 5.31
CA LYS A 18 -3.13 -6.17 5.82
C LYS A 18 -2.44 -6.99 4.75
N LEU A 19 -1.71 -8.00 5.21
CA LEU A 19 -1.21 -9.06 4.34
C LEU A 19 -2.08 -10.29 4.55
N VAL A 20 -2.40 -10.99 3.48
CA VAL A 20 -3.21 -12.20 3.55
C VAL A 20 -2.55 -13.24 2.66
N SER A 21 -2.40 -14.46 3.18
CA SER A 21 -1.88 -15.55 2.36
C SER A 21 -2.82 -15.81 1.20
N GLY A 22 -2.27 -15.95 0.00
CA GLY A 22 -3.06 -16.28 -1.16
C GLY A 22 -3.75 -17.63 -1.05
N ALA A 23 -3.23 -18.50 -0.18
CA ALA A 23 -3.83 -19.81 0.03
C ALA A 23 -5.22 -19.74 0.66
N GLU A 24 -5.61 -18.58 1.20
CA GLU A 24 -6.95 -18.43 1.76
C GLU A 24 -8.02 -18.22 0.68
N PHE A 25 -7.63 -18.13 -0.58
CA PHE A 25 -8.57 -17.92 -1.66
C PHE A 25 -8.58 -19.12 -2.61
N GLU A 26 -9.78 -19.58 -2.94
CA GLU A 26 -9.90 -20.69 -3.91
C GLU A 26 -9.73 -20.22 -5.34
N THR A 27 -10.15 -18.99 -5.60
CA THR A 27 -10.00 -18.40 -6.92
C THR A 27 -9.64 -16.94 -6.75
N GLY A 28 -9.06 -16.37 -7.80
CA GLY A 28 -8.70 -14.96 -7.76
C GLY A 28 -9.87 -14.05 -7.56
N ARG A 29 -11.06 -14.47 -7.95
CA ARG A 29 -12.24 -13.62 -7.81
C ARG A 29 -12.64 -13.38 -6.37
N GLN A 30 -12.23 -14.26 -5.46
CA GLN A 30 -12.61 -14.13 -4.07
C GLN A 30 -11.78 -13.09 -3.34
N MET A 31 -10.72 -12.60 -3.96
CA MET A 31 -9.80 -11.71 -3.27
C MET A 31 -10.49 -10.47 -2.72
N ILE A 32 -11.30 -9.80 -3.55
CA ILE A 32 -11.95 -8.57 -3.12
C ILE A 32 -13.21 -8.86 -2.33
N ALA A 33 -14.02 -9.80 -2.82
CA ALA A 33 -15.31 -10.08 -2.21
C ALA A 33 -15.17 -10.63 -0.80
N ALA A 34 -14.08 -11.34 -0.51
CA ALA A 34 -13.90 -11.98 0.77
C ALA A 34 -13.26 -11.09 1.82
N THR A 35 -12.72 -9.94 1.42
CA THR A 35 -12.08 -9.02 2.36
C THR A 35 -13.14 -8.29 3.16
N LYS A 36 -13.03 -8.37 4.49
CA LYS A 36 -13.99 -7.68 5.34
C LYS A 36 -13.75 -6.17 5.30
N LEU A 37 -14.82 -5.42 5.10
CA LEU A 37 -14.77 -3.97 5.03
C LEU A 37 -15.89 -3.38 5.86
N ASP A 38 -15.66 -2.16 6.36
CA ASP A 38 -16.75 -1.37 6.91
C ASP A 38 -17.68 -0.93 5.79
N ALA A 39 -18.88 -0.50 6.14
CA ALA A 39 -19.93 -0.24 5.16
C ALA A 39 -19.53 0.81 4.13
N ASP A 40 -18.74 1.80 4.54
CA ASP A 40 -18.35 2.91 3.67
C ASP A 40 -16.92 2.78 3.13
N ASP A 41 -16.33 1.61 3.27
CA ASP A 41 -14.96 1.41 2.83
C ASP A 41 -14.92 0.59 1.55
N GLU A 42 -13.78 0.63 0.86
CA GLU A 42 -13.58 -0.19 -0.33
C GLU A 42 -12.09 -0.43 -0.50
N VAL A 43 -11.77 -1.51 -1.21
CA VAL A 43 -10.38 -1.84 -1.50
C VAL A 43 -9.88 -0.93 -2.61
N VAL A 44 -8.76 -0.26 -2.36
CA VAL A 44 -8.13 0.59 -3.38
C VAL A 44 -6.86 -0.02 -3.93
N GLY A 45 -6.30 -1.05 -3.29
CA GLY A 45 -5.11 -1.69 -3.80
C GLY A 45 -4.99 -3.13 -3.36
N VAL A 46 -4.59 -4.00 -4.29
CA VAL A 46 -4.25 -5.38 -4.00
C VAL A 46 -2.94 -5.63 -4.71
N ILE A 47 -1.90 -5.95 -3.94
CA ILE A 47 -0.56 -6.12 -4.48
C ILE A 47 -0.08 -7.53 -4.15
N MET A 48 0.35 -8.26 -5.18
CA MET A 48 0.85 -9.62 -4.99
C MET A 48 2.33 -9.56 -4.67
N LEU A 49 2.72 -10.20 -3.58
CA LEU A 49 4.09 -10.21 -3.10
C LEU A 49 4.57 -11.64 -2.98
N SER A 50 5.88 -11.85 -3.10
CA SER A 50 6.46 -13.15 -2.84
C SER A 50 6.65 -13.33 -1.35
N ALA A 51 6.76 -14.60 -0.92
CA ALA A 51 7.06 -14.89 0.47
C ALA A 51 8.40 -14.29 0.87
N SER A 52 9.34 -14.26 -0.06
CA SER A 52 10.67 -13.68 0.18
C SER A 52 10.58 -12.19 0.48
N ASP A 53 9.73 -11.46 -0.25
CA ASP A 53 9.54 -10.03 -0.01
C ASP A 53 9.02 -9.78 1.40
N VAL A 54 8.07 -10.61 1.84
CA VAL A 54 7.48 -10.43 3.15
C VAL A 54 8.48 -10.83 4.24
N LEU A 55 9.22 -11.88 4.01
CA LEU A 55 10.18 -12.38 4.99
C LEU A 55 11.29 -11.37 5.24
N THR A 56 11.84 -10.77 4.19
CA THR A 56 12.86 -9.75 4.37
C THR A 56 12.28 -8.45 4.92
N GLY A 57 11.04 -8.13 4.51
CA GLY A 57 10.32 -6.99 5.06
C GLY A 57 10.89 -5.63 4.76
N THR A 58 11.88 -5.54 3.87
CA THR A 58 12.58 -4.27 3.62
C THR A 58 11.96 -3.42 2.52
N LYS A 59 11.06 -3.99 1.72
CA LYS A 59 10.40 -3.20 0.69
C LYS A 59 9.58 -2.09 1.33
N LYS A 60 9.38 -1.03 0.58
CA LYS A 60 8.74 0.17 1.07
C LYS A 60 7.31 0.23 0.58
N VAL A 61 6.38 0.35 1.53
CA VAL A 61 4.98 0.59 1.21
C VAL A 61 4.80 2.10 1.08
N ILE A 62 4.11 2.52 0.01
CA ILE A 62 3.81 3.93 -0.21
C ILE A 62 2.31 4.08 -0.34
N LEU A 63 1.74 4.98 0.45
CA LEU A 63 0.32 5.32 0.38
C LEU A 63 0.19 6.78 -0.02
N LEU A 64 -0.71 7.04 -0.96
CA LEU A 64 -1.03 8.41 -1.38
C LEU A 64 -2.49 8.67 -1.05
N THR A 65 -2.80 9.88 -0.59
CA THR A 65 -4.17 10.23 -0.27
C THR A 65 -4.75 11.14 -1.33
N LYS A 66 -6.08 11.21 -1.34
CA LYS A 66 -6.80 12.07 -2.26
C LYS A 66 -6.37 13.52 -2.12
N ASP A 67 -6.09 13.96 -0.90
CA ASP A 67 -5.74 15.36 -0.64
C ASP A 67 -4.25 15.64 -0.84
N GLY A 68 -3.50 14.68 -1.36
CA GLY A 68 -2.11 14.93 -1.75
C GLY A 68 -1.08 14.66 -0.68
N LEU A 69 -1.45 13.91 0.35
CA LEU A 69 -0.50 13.52 1.38
C LEU A 69 0.11 12.16 1.03
N SER A 70 1.28 11.88 1.55
CA SER A 70 1.94 10.61 1.31
C SER A 70 2.53 10.07 2.60
N LEU A 71 2.65 8.75 2.65
CA LEU A 71 3.26 8.05 3.79
C LEU A 71 4.00 6.84 3.28
N GLY A 72 5.22 6.64 3.76
CA GLY A 72 5.98 5.44 3.47
C GLY A 72 6.37 4.75 4.76
N PHE A 73 6.44 3.41 4.70
CA PHE A 73 6.93 2.63 5.84
C PHE A 73 7.39 1.26 5.34
N PRO A 74 8.23 0.57 6.13
CA PRO A 74 8.70 -0.75 5.70
C PRO A 74 7.58 -1.78 5.70
N LEU A 75 7.64 -2.68 4.75
CA LEU A 75 6.66 -3.75 4.65
C LEU A 75 6.59 -4.58 5.93
N SER A 76 7.70 -4.67 6.67
CA SER A 76 7.75 -5.44 7.91
C SER A 76 6.76 -4.95 8.96
N GLU A 77 6.22 -3.74 8.81
CA GLU A 77 5.26 -3.22 9.78
C GLU A 77 3.83 -3.64 9.48
N VAL A 78 3.60 -4.40 8.41
CA VAL A 78 2.25 -4.86 8.07
C VAL A 78 2.09 -6.29 8.53
N SER A 79 1.03 -6.56 9.27
CA SER A 79 0.77 -7.90 9.80
C SER A 79 0.07 -8.78 8.79
N GLU A 80 0.40 -10.07 8.83
CA GLU A 80 -0.34 -11.05 8.05
C GLU A 80 -1.56 -11.48 8.86
N LEU A 81 -2.74 -11.34 8.26
CA LEU A 81 -4.01 -11.58 8.93
C LEU A 81 -4.89 -12.46 8.05
N LYS A 82 -6.04 -12.84 8.56
CA LYS A 82 -6.98 -13.65 7.80
C LYS A 82 -7.75 -12.78 6.82
N LYS A 83 -8.27 -13.40 5.76
CA LYS A 83 -9.00 -12.66 4.73
C LYS A 83 -10.25 -11.98 5.29
N THR A 84 -10.79 -12.49 6.38
CA THR A 84 -12.00 -11.91 6.98
C THR A 84 -11.69 -10.78 7.94
N SER A 85 -10.43 -10.48 8.18
CA SER A 85 -10.05 -9.36 9.04
C SER A 85 -10.14 -8.04 8.29
N ARG A 86 -10.47 -6.97 9.02
CA ARG A 86 -10.45 -5.64 8.41
C ARG A 86 -9.03 -5.15 8.13
N GLY A 87 -8.07 -5.61 8.93
CA GLY A 87 -6.70 -5.15 8.82
C GLY A 87 -6.35 -4.20 9.94
N VAL A 88 -5.15 -3.66 9.88
CA VAL A 88 -4.66 -2.69 10.85
C VAL A 88 -4.62 -1.33 10.17
N LYS A 89 -4.55 -0.27 10.98
CA LYS A 89 -4.47 1.07 10.42
C LYS A 89 -3.14 1.23 9.68
N GLY A 90 -3.21 1.61 8.42
CA GLY A 90 -2.02 1.86 7.62
C GLY A 90 -1.58 3.31 7.66
N ILE A 91 -2.54 4.22 7.76
CA ILE A 91 -2.29 5.64 7.78
C ILE A 91 -3.39 6.30 8.60
N THR A 92 -3.03 7.35 9.32
CA THR A 92 -4.01 8.20 10.01
C THR A 92 -4.41 9.30 9.06
N LEU A 93 -5.65 9.25 8.59
CA LEU A 93 -6.14 10.20 7.59
C LEU A 93 -6.64 11.47 8.23
N GLU A 94 -6.46 12.58 7.52
CA GLU A 94 -7.09 13.83 7.89
C GLU A 94 -8.59 13.73 7.63
N LYS A 95 -9.35 14.65 8.21
CA LYS A 95 -10.79 14.62 8.06
C LYS A 95 -11.18 14.66 6.59
N GLU A 96 -12.05 13.74 6.22
CA GLU A 96 -12.59 13.63 4.87
C GLU A 96 -11.57 13.25 3.79
N ASP A 97 -10.34 12.90 4.18
CA ASP A 97 -9.39 12.40 3.23
C ASP A 97 -9.54 10.89 3.09
N THR A 98 -9.02 10.34 2.01
CA THR A 98 -9.06 8.89 1.75
C THR A 98 -7.77 8.48 1.07
N VAL A 99 -7.46 7.18 1.14
CA VAL A 99 -6.33 6.65 0.38
C VAL A 99 -6.74 6.53 -1.07
N ALA A 100 -5.92 7.08 -1.96
CA ALA A 100 -6.19 7.04 -3.39
C ALA A 100 -5.32 6.01 -4.11
N PHE A 101 -4.17 5.66 -3.56
CA PHE A 101 -3.22 4.78 -4.24
C PHE A 101 -2.28 4.14 -3.24
N ALA A 102 -1.89 2.91 -3.52
CA ALA A 102 -0.92 2.18 -2.72
C ALA A 102 0.02 1.43 -3.64
N THR A 103 1.29 1.36 -3.27
CA THR A 103 2.24 0.57 -4.02
C THR A 103 3.34 0.08 -3.08
N VAL A 104 4.13 -0.87 -3.55
CA VAL A 104 5.27 -1.40 -2.81
C VAL A 104 6.46 -1.34 -3.76
N VAL A 105 7.55 -0.75 -3.30
CA VAL A 105 8.73 -0.57 -4.14
C VAL A 105 9.95 -1.10 -3.42
N HIS A 106 11.01 -1.34 -4.19
CA HIS A 106 12.31 -1.68 -3.64
C HIS A 106 12.76 -0.55 -2.71
N PRO A 107 13.45 -0.85 -1.60
CA PRO A 107 13.85 0.21 -0.67
C PRO A 107 14.76 1.26 -1.29
N ALA A 108 15.48 0.91 -2.36
CA ALA A 108 16.34 1.86 -3.05
C ALA A 108 15.70 2.47 -4.28
N ALA A 109 14.41 2.21 -4.53
CA ALA A 109 13.75 2.75 -5.71
C ALA A 109 13.74 4.26 -5.70
N GLU A 110 14.00 4.86 -6.85
CA GLU A 110 14.01 6.31 -6.97
C GLU A 110 12.66 6.85 -7.40
N THR A 111 11.89 6.05 -8.14
CA THR A 111 10.62 6.49 -8.69
C THR A 111 9.56 5.42 -8.58
N PHE A 112 8.32 5.84 -8.74
CA PHE A 112 7.18 4.93 -8.91
C PHE A 112 6.17 5.61 -9.82
N GLU A 113 5.27 4.81 -10.40
CA GLU A 113 4.30 5.30 -11.36
C GLU A 113 2.93 5.43 -10.73
N TYR A 114 2.25 6.52 -11.01
CA TYR A 114 0.89 6.74 -10.55
C TYR A 114 0.15 7.57 -11.60
N GLU A 115 -0.92 7.00 -12.15
CA GLU A 115 -1.77 7.67 -13.13
C GLU A 115 -0.97 8.25 -14.30
N GLY A 116 -0.03 7.46 -14.81
CA GLY A 116 0.75 7.88 -15.95
C GLY A 116 1.87 8.86 -15.64
N LYS A 117 2.05 9.20 -14.38
CA LYS A 117 3.11 10.11 -13.96
C LYS A 117 4.20 9.36 -13.24
N THR A 118 5.42 9.82 -13.40
CA THR A 118 6.56 9.27 -12.68
C THR A 118 6.83 10.13 -11.46
N LEU A 119 6.68 9.54 -10.29
CA LEU A 119 6.81 10.27 -9.04
C LEU A 119 8.09 9.87 -8.33
N ASN A 120 8.57 10.73 -7.46
CA ASN A 120 9.83 10.55 -6.73
C ASN A 120 9.59 9.76 -5.46
N ALA A 121 10.01 8.49 -5.45
CA ALA A 121 9.81 7.62 -4.30
C ALA A 121 10.65 8.02 -3.10
N ARG A 122 11.80 8.65 -3.36
CA ARG A 122 12.72 9.01 -2.26
C ARG A 122 12.17 10.15 -1.42
N ARG A 123 11.27 10.94 -1.97
CA ARG A 123 10.65 12.04 -1.21
C ARG A 123 9.52 11.56 -0.33
N VAL A 124 9.05 10.33 -0.52
CA VAL A 124 8.13 9.73 0.43
C VAL A 124 8.98 9.12 1.52
N ARG A 125 9.12 9.83 2.62
CA ARG A 125 10.01 9.38 3.68
C ARG A 125 9.42 8.21 4.45
N ASN A 126 10.28 7.28 4.86
CA ASN A 126 9.85 6.19 5.72
C ASN A 126 9.51 6.74 7.10
N ARG A 127 8.35 6.34 7.58
CA ARG A 127 7.89 6.70 8.90
C ARG A 127 7.29 5.42 9.51
N LYS A 128 6.50 5.56 10.53
CA LYS A 128 5.85 4.41 11.11
C LYS A 128 4.50 4.18 10.44
N ARG A 129 4.11 2.90 10.35
CA ARG A 129 2.76 2.58 9.94
C ARG A 129 1.79 3.31 10.85
N ALA A 130 0.68 3.75 10.29
CA ALA A 130 -0.38 4.49 10.99
C ALA A 130 -0.05 5.94 11.30
N ALA A 131 1.12 6.44 10.89
CA ALA A 131 1.41 7.86 11.03
C ALA A 131 0.53 8.67 10.10
N LYS A 132 0.53 9.99 10.29
CA LYS A 132 -0.18 10.89 9.38
C LYS A 132 0.63 11.05 8.10
N GLY A 133 -0.08 11.22 7.00
CA GLY A 133 0.59 11.54 5.75
C GLY A 133 1.15 12.94 5.78
N GLN A 134 2.09 13.20 4.89
CA GLN A 134 2.75 14.50 4.80
C GLN A 134 2.74 14.99 3.38
N LYS A 135 2.67 16.29 3.21
CA LYS A 135 2.79 16.91 1.90
C LYS A 135 4.23 16.85 1.45
N ALA A 136 4.42 16.53 0.17
CA ALA A 136 5.73 16.56 -0.43
C ALA A 136 5.51 16.69 -1.93
N ASN A 137 6.40 17.41 -2.59
CA ASN A 137 6.34 17.51 -4.04
C ASN A 137 6.98 16.25 -4.60
N LEU A 138 6.16 15.33 -5.07
CA LEU A 138 6.64 14.05 -5.58
C LEU A 138 6.88 14.04 -7.08
N MET A 139 6.51 15.11 -7.77
CA MET A 139 6.72 15.17 -9.22
C MET A 139 8.19 15.16 -9.53
N GLN A 140 8.57 14.35 -10.53
CA GLN A 140 9.93 14.39 -11.03
C GLN A 140 10.15 15.75 -11.68
N ASN A 141 11.21 16.42 -11.24
CA ASN A 141 11.51 17.74 -11.75
C ASN A 141 12.54 17.62 -12.86
N THR A 142 12.07 17.42 -14.08
CA THR A 142 12.96 17.30 -15.22
C THR A 142 13.44 18.64 -15.73
N LEU A 143 12.80 19.71 -15.30
CA LEU A 143 13.18 21.03 -15.80
C LEU A 143 14.54 21.47 -15.30
N THR A 144 14.89 20.98 -14.13
CA THR A 144 16.20 21.35 -13.57
C THR A 144 17.35 20.72 -14.31
N LEU A 145 17.04 19.86 -15.26
CA LEU A 145 18.09 19.25 -16.07
C LEU A 145 18.65 20.16 -17.14
N GLU A 146 17.95 21.19 -17.43
CA GLU A 146 18.44 22.13 -18.46
C GLU A 146 19.58 22.96 -18.00
#